data_f99897533476901abd92feea00f2c307
#
_entry.id   f99897533476901abd92feea00f2c307
#
_cell.length_a   1.000
_cell.length_b   1.000
_cell.length_c   1.000
_cell.angle_alpha   90.00
_cell.angle_beta   90.00
_cell.angle_gamma   90.00
#
_symmetry.space_group_name_H-M   'P 1'
#
loop_
_entity.id
_entity.type
_entity.pdbx_description
1 polymer ?
#
loop_
_entity_poly.entity_id
_entity_poly.type
_entity_poly.pdbx_seq_one_letter_code
_entity_poly.pdbx_strand_id
1 'polypeptide(L)'
;MKSTLVSLFFLLSFIGLSQDISDKTQIEATLNNYIDAFYKGDPVKLKEAIKPRLNKFGYRKNEESGNYEYYEHMSFEKAMDFVQKMKDEGRSRDETEIRNVDVLDIGNHIASAKVTAAWGIDYVLLSKDNNKWMIEQVIWEGPYEKEVKQKTTTYYLIRHAEKDRSDKSNKNPHLTEAGKKRAENWVNVFKDVKFDMVYTTNYNRTIETATPTAKANDLPLTIYNPQDMASKEFMADTNGKIVLIVGHSNTTPQFVNSLLGDKKYDDIADDNNANLYIVTVSQNSKSSTVLVVD
;
A
#
# COMPACT_ATOMS: atom_id res chain seq x y z
N MET A 1 -35.18 -40.80 -23.11
CA MET A 1 -33.88 -41.17 -22.50
C MET A 1 -32.83 -40.06 -22.46
N LYS A 2 -33.06 -38.85 -22.94
CA LYS A 2 -32.07 -37.73 -22.89
C LYS A 2 -32.30 -36.72 -21.75
N SER A 3 -33.47 -36.80 -21.09
CA SER A 3 -33.82 -35.83 -20.00
C SER A 3 -33.29 -36.21 -18.62
N THR A 4 -33.04 -37.48 -18.35
CA THR A 4 -32.61 -37.98 -17.02
C THR A 4 -31.11 -37.77 -16.77
N LEU A 5 -30.29 -37.68 -17.81
CA LEU A 5 -28.83 -37.49 -17.65
C LEU A 5 -28.42 -36.06 -17.30
N VAL A 6 -29.20 -35.07 -17.75
CA VAL A 6 -28.92 -33.64 -17.47
C VAL A 6 -29.26 -33.29 -16.02
N SER A 7 -30.34 -33.89 -15.47
CA SER A 7 -30.70 -33.66 -14.05
C SER A 7 -29.69 -34.26 -13.06
N LEU A 8 -29.02 -35.36 -13.42
CA LEU A 8 -28.02 -35.99 -12.55
C LEU A 8 -26.70 -35.22 -12.54
N PHE A 9 -26.33 -34.56 -13.64
CA PHE A 9 -25.13 -33.74 -13.72
C PHE A 9 -25.26 -32.41 -12.93
N PHE A 10 -26.49 -31.86 -12.85
CA PHE A 10 -26.76 -30.65 -12.10
C PHE A 10 -26.79 -30.89 -10.58
N LEU A 11 -27.21 -32.08 -10.13
CA LEU A 11 -27.20 -32.47 -8.72
C LEU A 11 -25.78 -32.71 -8.18
N LEU A 12 -24.88 -33.26 -9.00
CA LEU A 12 -23.48 -33.48 -8.62
C LEU A 12 -22.69 -32.16 -8.46
N SER A 13 -22.97 -31.16 -9.29
CA SER A 13 -22.31 -29.84 -9.14
C SER A 13 -22.78 -29.05 -7.91
N PHE A 14 -24.02 -29.25 -7.48
CA PHE A 14 -24.55 -28.63 -6.24
C PHE A 14 -23.95 -29.23 -4.97
N ILE A 15 -23.66 -30.53 -4.97
CA ILE A 15 -23.04 -31.20 -3.82
C ILE A 15 -21.59 -30.73 -3.62
N GLY A 16 -20.85 -30.54 -4.71
CA GLY A 16 -19.47 -30.03 -4.65
C GLY A 16 -19.38 -28.62 -4.06
N LEU A 17 -20.24 -27.69 -4.47
CA LEU A 17 -20.28 -26.33 -3.96
C LEU A 17 -20.68 -26.25 -2.47
N SER A 18 -21.57 -27.13 -2.02
CA SER A 18 -21.97 -27.19 -0.61
C SER A 18 -20.84 -27.75 0.30
N GLN A 19 -20.02 -28.66 -0.22
CA GLN A 19 -18.90 -29.23 0.52
C GLN A 19 -17.76 -28.21 0.67
N ASP A 20 -17.45 -27.44 -0.37
CA ASP A 20 -16.41 -26.39 -0.34
C ASP A 20 -16.73 -25.30 0.70
N ILE A 21 -17.98 -24.83 0.77
CA ILE A 21 -18.42 -23.84 1.76
C ILE A 21 -18.27 -24.40 3.18
N SER A 22 -18.65 -25.67 3.39
CA SER A 22 -18.53 -26.31 4.70
C SER A 22 -17.07 -26.51 5.12
N ASP A 23 -16.19 -26.95 4.21
CA ASP A 23 -14.77 -27.15 4.49
C ASP A 23 -14.06 -25.82 4.81
N LYS A 24 -14.34 -24.78 4.05
CA LYS A 24 -13.82 -23.43 4.33
C LYS A 24 -14.19 -22.95 5.74
N THR A 25 -15.44 -23.09 6.11
CA THR A 25 -15.92 -22.69 7.44
C THR A 25 -15.24 -23.48 8.56
N GLN A 26 -15.03 -24.80 8.37
CA GLN A 26 -14.32 -25.64 9.34
C GLN A 26 -12.84 -25.24 9.46
N ILE A 27 -12.17 -24.95 8.35
CA ILE A 27 -10.78 -24.49 8.33
C ILE A 27 -10.67 -23.14 9.07
N GLU A 28 -11.54 -22.17 8.77
CA GLU A 28 -11.58 -20.87 9.45
C GLU A 28 -11.80 -21.04 10.97
N ALA A 29 -12.69 -21.95 11.39
CA ALA A 29 -12.91 -22.26 12.80
C ALA A 29 -11.67 -22.85 13.46
N THR A 30 -10.98 -23.78 12.79
CA THR A 30 -9.72 -24.38 13.27
C THR A 30 -8.64 -23.34 13.45
N LEU A 31 -8.47 -22.43 12.48
CA LEU A 31 -7.47 -21.36 12.54
C LEU A 31 -7.81 -20.31 13.61
N ASN A 32 -9.09 -20.00 13.81
CA ASN A 32 -9.52 -19.14 14.92
C ASN A 32 -9.28 -19.80 16.30
N ASN A 33 -9.50 -21.09 16.44
CA ASN A 33 -9.15 -21.81 17.67
C ASN A 33 -7.64 -21.79 17.94
N TYR A 34 -6.82 -21.90 16.89
CA TYR A 34 -5.37 -21.77 16.98
C TYR A 34 -4.96 -20.36 17.46
N ILE A 35 -5.53 -19.29 16.89
CA ILE A 35 -5.27 -17.92 17.34
C ILE A 35 -5.72 -17.71 18.79
N ASP A 36 -6.94 -18.12 19.12
CA ASP A 36 -7.48 -18.01 20.49
C ASP A 36 -6.63 -18.72 21.52
N ALA A 37 -6.10 -19.90 21.17
CA ALA A 37 -5.24 -20.67 22.07
C ALA A 37 -3.99 -19.86 22.47
N PHE A 38 -3.32 -19.23 21.50
CA PHE A 38 -2.15 -18.39 21.78
C PHE A 38 -2.50 -17.01 22.34
N TYR A 39 -3.71 -16.50 22.12
CA TYR A 39 -4.12 -15.19 22.68
C TYR A 39 -4.60 -15.30 24.12
N LYS A 40 -5.32 -16.38 24.44
CA LYS A 40 -6.02 -16.54 25.73
C LYS A 40 -5.39 -17.58 26.65
N GLY A 41 -4.32 -18.25 26.22
CA GLY A 41 -3.72 -19.34 26.96
C GLY A 41 -4.71 -20.53 27.07
N ASP A 42 -5.32 -20.97 25.96
CA ASP A 42 -6.31 -22.05 25.95
C ASP A 42 -5.76 -23.34 25.34
N PRO A 43 -5.24 -24.29 26.16
CA PRO A 43 -4.68 -25.55 25.66
C PRO A 43 -5.75 -26.48 25.07
N VAL A 44 -7.03 -26.35 25.43
CA VAL A 44 -8.10 -27.16 24.86
C VAL A 44 -8.32 -26.79 23.40
N LYS A 45 -8.44 -25.50 23.11
CA LYS A 45 -8.55 -24.99 21.74
C LYS A 45 -7.31 -25.32 20.89
N LEU A 46 -6.11 -25.24 21.46
CA LEU A 46 -4.90 -25.63 20.75
C LEU A 46 -4.91 -27.08 20.35
N LYS A 47 -5.24 -27.99 21.30
CA LYS A 47 -5.34 -29.43 21.06
C LYS A 47 -6.36 -29.80 19.98
N GLU A 48 -7.42 -29.02 19.86
CA GLU A 48 -8.42 -29.19 18.80
C GLU A 48 -7.97 -28.69 17.43
N ALA A 49 -7.05 -27.73 17.39
CA ALA A 49 -6.60 -27.08 16.17
C ALA A 49 -5.38 -27.75 15.53
N ILE A 50 -4.45 -28.30 16.31
CA ILE A 50 -3.17 -28.82 15.81
C ILE A 50 -3.06 -30.34 15.92
N LYS A 51 -2.36 -30.94 14.96
CA LYS A 51 -2.06 -32.40 14.99
C LYS A 51 -0.94 -32.71 15.97
N PRO A 52 -0.93 -33.97 16.57
CA PRO A 52 0.19 -34.43 17.38
C PRO A 52 1.55 -34.42 16.66
N ARG A 53 1.55 -34.47 15.35
CA ARG A 53 2.75 -34.40 14.48
C ARG A 53 3.05 -32.99 13.97
N LEU A 54 2.56 -31.94 14.64
CA LEU A 54 2.79 -30.56 14.27
C LEU A 54 4.26 -30.27 14.03
N ASN A 55 4.55 -29.63 12.89
CA ASN A 55 5.84 -29.09 12.56
C ASN A 55 5.74 -27.56 12.42
N LYS A 56 6.08 -26.81 13.48
CA LYS A 56 6.05 -25.36 13.48
C LYS A 56 7.46 -24.80 13.67
N PHE A 57 7.91 -23.96 12.73
CA PHE A 57 9.17 -23.23 12.82
C PHE A 57 9.04 -21.89 12.11
N GLY A 58 10.01 -21.01 12.28
CA GLY A 58 9.92 -19.71 11.62
C GLY A 58 11.15 -18.83 11.82
N TYR A 59 10.95 -17.57 11.58
CA TYR A 59 11.99 -16.55 11.61
C TYR A 59 11.52 -15.37 12.47
N ARG A 60 12.42 -14.89 13.32
CA ARG A 60 12.15 -13.70 14.13
C ARG A 60 13.15 -12.61 13.79
N LYS A 61 12.66 -11.41 13.64
CA LYS A 61 13.51 -10.24 13.44
C LYS A 61 14.30 -9.96 14.71
N ASN A 62 15.62 -9.91 14.58
CA ASN A 62 16.51 -9.48 15.63
C ASN A 62 16.45 -7.95 15.73
N GLU A 63 16.18 -7.41 16.92
CA GLU A 63 15.98 -5.97 17.14
C GLU A 63 17.28 -5.16 16.97
N GLU A 64 18.44 -5.78 17.21
CA GLU A 64 19.73 -5.10 17.11
C GLU A 64 20.24 -5.05 15.66
N SER A 65 20.18 -6.18 14.95
CA SER A 65 20.70 -6.31 13.58
C SER A 65 19.68 -5.94 12.50
N GLY A 66 18.37 -5.97 12.82
CA GLY A 66 17.29 -5.81 11.87
C GLY A 66 17.07 -7.01 10.94
N ASN A 67 17.89 -8.07 11.04
CA ASN A 67 17.83 -9.25 10.20
C ASN A 67 16.86 -10.29 10.77
N TYR A 68 16.27 -11.11 9.87
CA TYR A 68 15.49 -12.26 10.29
C TYR A 68 16.42 -13.44 10.56
N GLU A 69 16.24 -14.05 11.72
CA GLU A 69 16.99 -15.21 12.20
C GLU A 69 16.07 -16.40 12.43
N TYR A 70 16.57 -17.61 12.16
CA TYR A 70 15.81 -18.83 12.41
C TYR A 70 15.43 -18.95 13.89
N TYR A 71 14.13 -19.17 14.14
CA TYR A 71 13.59 -19.38 15.47
C TYR A 71 13.30 -20.88 15.69
N GLU A 72 13.58 -21.36 16.89
CA GLU A 72 13.56 -22.78 17.24
C GLU A 72 12.25 -23.49 16.85
N HIS A 73 12.40 -24.74 16.41
CA HIS A 73 11.29 -25.62 16.10
C HIS A 73 10.38 -25.85 17.33
N MET A 74 9.08 -25.68 17.12
CA MET A 74 8.02 -25.90 18.10
C MET A 74 7.23 -27.17 17.73
N SER A 75 7.44 -28.25 18.48
CA SER A 75 6.62 -29.48 18.38
C SER A 75 5.24 -29.26 18.99
N PHE A 76 4.36 -30.28 18.85
CA PHE A 76 3.07 -30.30 19.52
C PHE A 76 3.21 -30.12 21.05
N GLU A 77 4.11 -30.88 21.69
CA GLU A 77 4.34 -30.82 23.13
C GLU A 77 4.81 -29.41 23.56
N LYS A 78 5.83 -28.86 22.87
CA LYS A 78 6.30 -27.51 23.15
C LYS A 78 5.21 -26.44 22.98
N ALA A 79 4.33 -26.59 22.00
CA ALA A 79 3.21 -25.67 21.79
C ALA A 79 2.18 -25.77 22.92
N MET A 80 1.85 -27.01 23.35
CA MET A 80 0.95 -27.25 24.47
C MET A 80 1.51 -26.70 25.79
N ASP A 81 2.79 -26.95 26.08
CA ASP A 81 3.48 -26.45 27.27
C ASP A 81 3.51 -24.94 27.31
N PHE A 82 3.79 -24.30 26.15
CA PHE A 82 3.81 -22.84 26.04
C PHE A 82 2.45 -22.23 26.35
N VAL A 83 1.36 -22.78 25.77
CA VAL A 83 0.00 -22.27 26.00
C VAL A 83 -0.47 -22.57 27.43
N GLN A 84 -0.12 -23.74 27.98
CA GLN A 84 -0.40 -24.07 29.40
C GLN A 84 0.30 -23.08 30.34
N LYS A 85 1.58 -22.77 30.09
CA LYS A 85 2.33 -21.78 30.87
C LYS A 85 1.68 -20.40 30.80
N MET A 86 1.20 -19.98 29.62
CA MET A 86 0.45 -18.71 29.50
C MET A 86 -0.79 -18.69 30.38
N LYS A 87 -1.54 -19.79 30.38
CA LYS A 87 -2.73 -19.96 31.25
C LYS A 87 -2.40 -19.85 32.73
N ASP A 88 -1.37 -20.59 33.17
CA ASP A 88 -0.95 -20.60 34.57
C ASP A 88 -0.44 -19.26 35.08
N GLU A 89 0.19 -18.49 34.20
CA GLU A 89 0.69 -17.13 34.47
C GLU A 89 -0.39 -16.05 34.26
N GLY A 90 -1.61 -16.40 33.85
CA GLY A 90 -2.69 -15.44 33.56
C GLY A 90 -2.37 -14.48 32.39
N ARG A 91 -1.48 -14.88 31.49
CA ARG A 91 -1.12 -14.06 30.32
C ARG A 91 -2.18 -14.22 29.22
N SER A 92 -2.72 -13.08 28.79
CA SER A 92 -3.63 -13.01 27.64
C SER A 92 -3.31 -11.78 26.80
N ARG A 93 -3.71 -11.82 25.54
CA ARG A 93 -3.68 -10.67 24.63
C ARG A 93 -5.06 -10.02 24.55
N ASP A 94 -5.08 -8.73 24.21
CA ASP A 94 -6.31 -7.99 24.02
C ASP A 94 -7.12 -8.54 22.83
N GLU A 95 -8.45 -8.50 22.92
CA GLU A 95 -9.35 -8.94 21.84
C GLU A 95 -9.30 -8.01 20.60
N THR A 96 -8.78 -6.79 20.77
CA THR A 96 -8.57 -5.83 19.66
C THR A 96 -7.31 -6.09 18.85
N GLU A 97 -6.45 -7.01 19.28
CA GLU A 97 -5.26 -7.41 18.55
C GLU A 97 -5.62 -7.99 17.16
N ILE A 98 -4.70 -7.79 16.21
CA ILE A 98 -4.90 -8.25 14.83
C ILE A 98 -5.11 -9.76 14.78
N ARG A 99 -6.16 -10.19 14.05
CA ARG A 99 -6.50 -11.59 13.83
C ARG A 99 -7.17 -11.77 12.47
N ASN A 100 -6.39 -11.99 11.44
CA ASN A 100 -6.90 -12.26 10.10
C ASN A 100 -6.61 -13.70 9.69
N VAL A 101 -7.60 -14.34 9.07
CA VAL A 101 -7.52 -15.68 8.51
C VAL A 101 -7.88 -15.61 7.04
N ASP A 102 -6.93 -15.95 6.18
CA ASP A 102 -7.12 -16.04 4.74
C ASP A 102 -6.92 -17.49 4.30
N VAL A 103 -7.99 -18.19 3.93
CA VAL A 103 -7.89 -19.53 3.33
C VAL A 103 -7.48 -19.36 1.87
N LEU A 104 -6.30 -19.90 1.52
CA LEU A 104 -5.68 -19.67 0.21
C LEU A 104 -6.11 -20.71 -0.82
N ASP A 105 -6.18 -22.00 -0.41
CA ASP A 105 -6.58 -23.09 -1.29
C ASP A 105 -7.13 -24.28 -0.49
N ILE A 106 -8.09 -25.01 -1.06
CA ILE A 106 -8.74 -26.16 -0.44
C ILE A 106 -8.81 -27.31 -1.44
N GLY A 107 -8.12 -28.42 -1.12
CA GLY A 107 -8.27 -29.69 -1.79
C GLY A 107 -9.22 -30.62 -1.05
N ASN A 108 -9.29 -31.90 -1.44
CA ASN A 108 -10.17 -32.88 -0.81
C ASN A 108 -9.77 -33.23 0.64
N HIS A 109 -8.47 -33.28 0.93
CA HIS A 109 -7.90 -33.66 2.22
C HIS A 109 -6.78 -32.74 2.69
N ILE A 110 -6.42 -31.73 1.93
CA ILE A 110 -5.37 -30.76 2.27
C ILE A 110 -5.85 -29.35 2.00
N ALA A 111 -5.36 -28.40 2.80
CA ALA A 111 -5.63 -26.98 2.59
C ALA A 111 -4.42 -26.14 2.97
N SER A 112 -4.36 -24.92 2.42
CA SER A 112 -3.39 -23.90 2.81
C SER A 112 -4.09 -22.62 3.24
N ALA A 113 -3.48 -21.93 4.21
CA ALA A 113 -4.00 -20.67 4.72
C ALA A 113 -2.88 -19.73 5.16
N LYS A 114 -3.21 -18.44 5.28
CA LYS A 114 -2.39 -17.41 5.92
C LYS A 114 -3.11 -16.92 7.17
N VAL A 115 -2.41 -16.90 8.29
CA VAL A 115 -2.86 -16.26 9.53
C VAL A 115 -2.00 -15.04 9.77
N THR A 116 -2.63 -13.88 10.03
CA THR A 116 -1.94 -12.68 10.50
C THR A 116 -2.41 -12.38 11.91
N ALA A 117 -1.47 -12.43 12.84
CA ALA A 117 -1.74 -12.29 14.27
C ALA A 117 -0.68 -11.37 14.93
N ALA A 118 -0.88 -11.02 16.18
CA ALA A 118 0.01 -10.10 16.91
C ALA A 118 1.48 -10.56 16.99
N TRP A 119 1.73 -11.86 16.82
CA TRP A 119 3.11 -12.39 16.81
C TRP A 119 3.78 -12.32 15.43
N GLY A 120 3.01 -12.21 14.34
CA GLY A 120 3.55 -12.24 12.99
C GLY A 120 2.58 -12.81 11.95
N ILE A 121 3.15 -13.37 10.91
CA ILE A 121 2.45 -14.05 9.82
C ILE A 121 2.79 -15.54 9.88
N ASP A 122 1.77 -16.39 9.85
CA ASP A 122 1.89 -17.83 9.73
C ASP A 122 1.37 -18.29 8.36
N TYR A 123 2.15 -19.03 7.60
CA TYR A 123 1.68 -19.85 6.49
C TYR A 123 1.40 -21.26 7.02
N VAL A 124 0.15 -21.69 6.84
CA VAL A 124 -0.39 -22.87 7.51
C VAL A 124 -0.81 -23.91 6.49
N LEU A 125 -0.39 -25.17 6.71
CA LEU A 125 -0.90 -26.32 5.97
C LEU A 125 -1.79 -27.15 6.90
N LEU A 126 -2.96 -27.52 6.41
CA LEU A 126 -3.95 -28.33 7.14
C LEU A 126 -4.22 -29.64 6.41
N SER A 127 -4.62 -30.65 7.19
CA SER A 127 -5.16 -31.88 6.65
C SER A 127 -6.51 -32.22 7.27
N LYS A 128 -7.33 -32.97 6.52
CA LYS A 128 -8.66 -33.44 6.92
C LYS A 128 -8.63 -34.93 7.19
N ASP A 129 -8.80 -35.32 8.45
CA ASP A 129 -8.97 -36.67 8.87
C ASP A 129 -10.29 -36.85 9.65
N ASN A 130 -11.06 -37.90 9.36
CA ASN A 130 -12.36 -38.17 10.00
C ASN A 130 -13.29 -36.92 9.96
N ASN A 131 -13.35 -36.23 8.82
CA ASN A 131 -14.11 -34.99 8.61
C ASN A 131 -13.72 -33.82 9.52
N LYS A 132 -12.53 -33.83 10.11
CA LYS A 132 -12.00 -32.73 10.91
C LYS A 132 -10.72 -32.14 10.30
N TRP A 133 -10.73 -30.86 10.05
CA TRP A 133 -9.55 -30.12 9.60
C TRP A 133 -8.66 -29.77 10.79
N MET A 134 -7.36 -30.06 10.68
CA MET A 134 -6.36 -29.73 11.70
C MET A 134 -5.05 -29.30 11.07
N ILE A 135 -4.29 -28.47 11.79
CA ILE A 135 -2.99 -27.91 11.34
C ILE A 135 -1.90 -28.98 11.42
N GLU A 136 -1.20 -29.19 10.33
CA GLU A 136 -0.05 -30.09 10.18
C GLU A 136 1.27 -29.35 10.29
N GLN A 137 1.34 -28.20 9.60
CA GLN A 137 2.59 -27.44 9.49
C GLN A 137 2.32 -25.94 9.54
N VAL A 138 3.24 -25.23 10.20
CA VAL A 138 3.26 -23.78 10.24
C VAL A 138 4.68 -23.30 9.98
N ILE A 139 4.83 -22.40 9.00
CA ILE A 139 6.03 -21.60 8.81
C ILE A 139 5.65 -20.16 9.12
N TRP A 140 6.37 -19.53 10.05
CA TRP A 140 6.00 -18.19 10.52
C TRP A 140 7.17 -17.22 10.49
N GLU A 141 6.83 -15.93 10.43
CA GLU A 141 7.78 -14.84 10.66
C GLU A 141 7.15 -13.75 11.54
N GLY A 142 7.99 -13.12 12.36
CA GLY A 142 7.55 -12.05 13.24
C GLY A 142 8.68 -11.14 13.72
N PRO A 143 8.32 -9.99 14.33
CA PRO A 143 6.94 -9.55 14.65
C PRO A 143 6.14 -9.18 13.39
N TYR A 144 4.81 -9.12 13.55
CA TYR A 144 3.97 -8.53 12.51
C TYR A 144 4.24 -7.04 12.44
N GLU A 145 4.93 -6.65 11.42
CA GLU A 145 5.02 -5.24 11.07
C GLU A 145 3.76 -4.91 10.26
N LYS A 146 2.80 -4.21 10.89
CA LYS A 146 1.62 -3.72 10.16
C LYS A 146 2.14 -3.06 8.89
N GLU A 147 1.73 -3.58 7.73
CA GLU A 147 2.00 -2.87 6.48
C GLU A 147 1.51 -1.43 6.67
N VAL A 148 2.43 -0.54 6.92
CA VAL A 148 2.16 0.88 6.73
C VAL A 148 1.85 0.95 5.25
N LYS A 149 0.56 1.08 4.87
CA LYS A 149 0.18 1.34 3.48
C LYS A 149 1.14 2.40 3.00
N GLN A 150 2.08 1.99 2.13
CA GLN A 150 3.13 2.89 1.68
C GLN A 150 2.42 4.08 1.06
N LYS A 151 2.52 5.21 1.76
CA LYS A 151 1.93 6.43 1.26
C LYS A 151 2.68 6.78 -0.01
N THR A 152 1.99 6.69 -1.12
CA THR A 152 2.50 7.12 -2.41
C THR A 152 2.18 8.59 -2.57
N THR A 153 3.19 9.40 -2.80
CA THR A 153 3.05 10.81 -3.14
C THR A 153 3.09 10.96 -4.65
N THR A 154 2.15 11.70 -5.21
CA THR A 154 2.14 12.01 -6.64
C THR A 154 2.32 13.50 -6.83
N TYR A 155 3.36 13.88 -7.54
CA TYR A 155 3.64 15.27 -7.92
C TYR A 155 3.30 15.48 -9.38
N TYR A 156 2.54 16.51 -9.67
CA TYR A 156 2.29 17.05 -10.99
C TYR A 156 3.08 18.34 -11.10
N LEU A 157 4.04 18.42 -12.02
CA LEU A 157 4.89 19.59 -12.15
C LEU A 157 4.73 20.17 -13.54
N ILE A 158 4.47 21.47 -13.60
CA ILE A 158 4.34 22.22 -14.84
C ILE A 158 5.19 23.50 -14.79
N ARG A 159 5.59 23.97 -15.96
CA ARG A 159 6.16 25.29 -16.12
C ARG A 159 5.04 26.33 -16.13
N HIS A 160 5.33 27.58 -15.69
CA HIS A 160 4.41 28.70 -15.88
C HIS A 160 3.99 28.82 -17.35
N ALA A 161 2.78 29.28 -17.59
CA ALA A 161 2.24 29.52 -18.92
C ALA A 161 2.95 30.69 -19.63
N GLU A 162 2.51 31.06 -20.83
CA GLU A 162 3.11 32.07 -21.67
C GLU A 162 3.14 33.46 -20.99
N LYS A 163 4.33 33.95 -20.69
CA LYS A 163 4.56 35.26 -20.06
C LYS A 163 4.71 36.35 -21.08
N ASP A 164 4.38 37.58 -20.70
CA ASP A 164 4.68 38.78 -21.50
C ASP A 164 6.21 38.99 -21.65
N ARG A 165 6.68 39.16 -22.87
CA ARG A 165 8.08 39.37 -23.23
C ARG A 165 8.32 40.73 -23.92
N SER A 166 7.31 41.61 -23.93
CA SER A 166 7.38 42.91 -24.60
C SER A 166 8.44 43.83 -23.99
N ASP A 167 8.57 43.77 -22.66
CA ASP A 167 9.61 44.51 -21.91
C ASP A 167 10.66 43.50 -21.34
N LYS A 168 11.84 43.51 -21.97
CA LYS A 168 12.99 42.69 -21.55
C LYS A 168 13.58 43.09 -20.19
N SER A 169 13.32 44.31 -19.73
CA SER A 169 13.79 44.80 -18.42
C SER A 169 12.92 44.28 -17.26
N ASN A 170 11.67 43.92 -17.56
CA ASN A 170 10.75 43.40 -16.56
C ASN A 170 11.15 41.96 -16.13
N LYS A 171 11.64 41.82 -14.90
CA LYS A 171 12.05 40.53 -14.32
C LYS A 171 10.88 39.69 -13.81
N ASN A 172 9.69 40.29 -13.62
CA ASN A 172 8.51 39.64 -13.09
C ASN A 172 7.25 39.91 -13.95
N PRO A 173 7.27 39.52 -15.24
CA PRO A 173 6.15 39.77 -16.15
C PRO A 173 4.93 38.91 -15.76
N HIS A 174 3.76 39.44 -16.12
CA HIS A 174 2.48 38.75 -16.09
C HIS A 174 2.33 37.75 -17.25
N LEU A 175 1.28 36.93 -17.21
CA LEU A 175 0.89 36.09 -18.32
C LEU A 175 0.32 36.94 -19.48
N THR A 176 0.55 36.47 -20.70
CA THR A 176 -0.19 36.90 -21.87
C THR A 176 -1.63 36.40 -21.85
N GLU A 177 -2.50 36.85 -22.76
CA GLU A 177 -3.85 36.27 -22.91
C GLU A 177 -3.79 34.78 -23.29
N ALA A 178 -2.81 34.35 -24.09
CA ALA A 178 -2.57 32.94 -24.37
C ALA A 178 -2.18 32.18 -23.10
N GLY A 179 -1.31 32.75 -22.26
CA GLY A 179 -0.91 32.18 -20.98
C GLY A 179 -2.06 32.05 -20.00
N LYS A 180 -2.96 33.03 -19.92
CA LYS A 180 -4.17 32.94 -19.09
C LYS A 180 -5.09 31.81 -19.56
N LYS A 181 -5.30 31.66 -20.87
CA LYS A 181 -6.07 30.55 -21.44
C LYS A 181 -5.44 29.18 -21.11
N ARG A 182 -4.11 29.06 -21.19
CA ARG A 182 -3.42 27.83 -20.80
C ARG A 182 -3.57 27.55 -19.30
N ALA A 183 -3.48 28.61 -18.47
CA ALA A 183 -3.70 28.45 -17.03
C ALA A 183 -5.12 27.92 -16.69
N GLU A 184 -6.14 28.42 -17.40
CA GLU A 184 -7.51 27.90 -17.29
C GLU A 184 -7.64 26.48 -17.88
N ASN A 185 -6.94 26.17 -18.99
CA ASN A 185 -6.97 24.82 -19.56
C ASN A 185 -6.37 23.76 -18.62
N TRP A 186 -5.41 24.10 -17.79
CA TRP A 186 -4.90 23.18 -16.77
C TRP A 186 -5.99 22.69 -15.82
N VAL A 187 -7.02 23.50 -15.52
CA VAL A 187 -8.17 23.06 -14.74
C VAL A 187 -8.91 21.88 -15.42
N ASN A 188 -9.08 21.97 -16.75
CA ASN A 188 -9.72 20.91 -17.52
C ASN A 188 -8.85 19.64 -17.58
N VAL A 189 -7.53 19.81 -17.74
CA VAL A 189 -6.57 18.69 -17.75
C VAL A 189 -6.58 17.95 -16.41
N PHE A 190 -6.71 18.66 -15.31
CA PHE A 190 -6.71 18.13 -13.97
C PHE A 190 -8.11 17.90 -13.40
N LYS A 191 -9.17 17.93 -14.18
CA LYS A 191 -10.58 17.84 -13.71
C LYS A 191 -10.87 16.61 -12.84
N ASP A 192 -10.17 15.51 -13.10
CA ASP A 192 -10.31 14.23 -12.37
C ASP A 192 -9.19 14.01 -11.33
N VAL A 193 -8.33 15.02 -11.11
CA VAL A 193 -7.26 15.00 -10.11
C VAL A 193 -7.65 15.89 -8.93
N LYS A 194 -7.81 15.29 -7.76
CA LYS A 194 -8.06 16.05 -6.53
C LYS A 194 -6.73 16.33 -5.85
N PHE A 195 -6.26 17.56 -5.95
CA PHE A 195 -5.04 18.00 -5.29
C PHE A 195 -5.26 18.18 -3.78
N ASP A 196 -4.21 17.89 -3.02
CA ASP A 196 -4.12 18.19 -1.58
C ASP A 196 -3.34 19.47 -1.33
N MET A 197 -2.42 19.84 -2.23
CA MET A 197 -1.57 21.03 -2.11
C MET A 197 -1.20 21.59 -3.48
N VAL A 198 -1.05 22.93 -3.56
CA VAL A 198 -0.58 23.63 -4.76
C VAL A 198 0.59 24.53 -4.38
N TYR A 199 1.76 24.24 -4.95
CA TYR A 199 3.00 25.00 -4.75
C TYR A 199 3.33 25.87 -5.97
N THR A 200 3.86 27.05 -5.73
CA THR A 200 4.31 27.98 -6.77
C THR A 200 5.51 28.79 -6.29
N THR A 201 6.31 29.30 -7.18
CA THR A 201 7.33 30.31 -6.86
C THR A 201 6.70 31.68 -6.72
N ASN A 202 7.39 32.64 -6.07
CA ASN A 202 6.88 34.00 -5.86
C ASN A 202 7.10 34.88 -7.08
N TYR A 203 6.52 34.53 -8.25
CA TYR A 203 6.51 35.29 -9.47
C TYR A 203 5.09 35.40 -10.05
N ASN A 204 4.74 36.57 -10.64
CA ASN A 204 3.42 36.77 -11.23
C ASN A 204 3.01 35.60 -12.14
N ARG A 205 3.86 35.25 -13.13
CA ARG A 205 3.59 34.20 -14.10
C ARG A 205 3.32 32.80 -13.50
N THR A 206 4.01 32.45 -12.41
CA THR A 206 3.79 31.14 -11.75
C THR A 206 2.56 31.15 -10.88
N ILE A 207 2.34 32.23 -10.13
CA ILE A 207 1.13 32.44 -9.31
C ILE A 207 -0.11 32.45 -10.22
N GLU A 208 -0.10 33.22 -11.30
CA GLU A 208 -1.22 33.29 -12.24
C GLU A 208 -1.51 31.96 -12.94
N THR A 209 -0.47 31.16 -13.22
CA THR A 209 -0.63 29.82 -13.78
C THR A 209 -1.25 28.85 -12.77
N ALA A 210 -0.86 28.92 -11.50
CA ALA A 210 -1.32 28.01 -10.45
C ALA A 210 -2.74 28.34 -9.94
N THR A 211 -3.11 29.62 -9.96
CA THR A 211 -4.33 30.14 -9.32
C THR A 211 -5.63 29.47 -9.78
N PRO A 212 -5.89 29.27 -11.10
CA PRO A 212 -7.14 28.63 -11.53
C PRO A 212 -7.30 27.22 -10.95
N THR A 213 -6.24 26.40 -11.03
CA THR A 213 -6.29 25.03 -10.49
C THR A 213 -6.40 25.01 -8.96
N ALA A 214 -5.72 25.91 -8.26
CA ALA A 214 -5.84 26.03 -6.80
C ALA A 214 -7.28 26.38 -6.39
N LYS A 215 -7.89 27.36 -7.06
CA LYS A 215 -9.30 27.75 -6.83
C LYS A 215 -10.27 26.60 -7.11
N ALA A 216 -10.08 25.85 -8.19
CA ALA A 216 -10.93 24.72 -8.54
C ALA A 216 -10.86 23.56 -7.51
N ASN A 217 -9.81 23.53 -6.68
CA ASN A 217 -9.63 22.56 -5.60
C ASN A 217 -9.86 23.16 -4.19
N ASP A 218 -10.31 24.40 -4.07
CA ASP A 218 -10.47 25.13 -2.80
C ASP A 218 -9.18 25.16 -1.95
N LEU A 219 -8.02 25.27 -2.61
CA LEU A 219 -6.71 25.24 -1.97
C LEU A 219 -6.01 26.60 -1.97
N PRO A 220 -5.28 26.95 -0.91
CA PRO A 220 -4.37 28.09 -0.93
C PRO A 220 -3.14 27.78 -1.80
N LEU A 221 -2.50 28.84 -2.30
CA LEU A 221 -1.18 28.72 -2.90
C LEU A 221 -0.10 28.73 -1.82
N THR A 222 0.80 27.76 -1.88
CA THR A 222 1.99 27.70 -1.02
C THR A 222 3.21 28.14 -1.81
N ILE A 223 3.91 29.17 -1.33
CA ILE A 223 5.15 29.64 -1.97
C ILE A 223 6.31 28.74 -1.55
N TYR A 224 7.08 28.23 -2.52
CA TYR A 224 8.31 27.51 -2.26
C TYR A 224 9.54 28.24 -2.80
N ASN A 225 10.69 28.01 -2.17
CA ASN A 225 11.98 28.48 -2.64
C ASN A 225 12.58 27.44 -3.61
N PRO A 226 12.89 27.80 -4.89
CA PRO A 226 13.51 26.87 -5.82
C PRO A 226 14.88 26.34 -5.40
N GLN A 227 15.54 26.93 -4.41
CA GLN A 227 16.82 26.43 -3.88
C GLN A 227 16.64 25.28 -2.88
N ASP A 228 15.43 25.11 -2.31
CA ASP A 228 15.11 24.11 -1.29
C ASP A 228 14.22 22.99 -1.84
N MET A 229 14.31 22.70 -3.14
CA MET A 229 13.52 21.69 -3.82
C MET A 229 13.76 20.31 -3.22
N ALA A 230 12.68 19.56 -2.94
CA ALA A 230 12.70 18.21 -2.35
C ALA A 230 13.49 18.13 -1.02
N SER A 231 13.47 19.21 -0.20
CA SER A 231 14.03 19.18 1.16
C SER A 231 13.34 18.13 2.01
N LYS A 232 13.96 17.74 3.14
CA LYS A 232 13.36 16.77 4.06
C LYS A 232 12.01 17.23 4.59
N GLU A 233 11.88 18.53 4.88
CA GLU A 233 10.65 19.16 5.33
C GLU A 233 9.57 19.08 4.24
N PHE A 234 9.90 19.47 2.99
CA PHE A 234 8.98 19.35 1.87
C PHE A 234 8.50 17.93 1.65
N MET A 235 9.42 16.95 1.67
CA MET A 235 9.09 15.52 1.51
C MET A 235 8.21 15.00 2.65
N ALA A 236 8.40 15.48 3.87
CA ALA A 236 7.57 15.12 5.02
C ALA A 236 6.16 15.71 4.91
N ASP A 237 6.05 16.99 4.58
CA ASP A 237 4.77 17.70 4.44
C ASP A 237 3.90 17.15 3.31
N THR A 238 4.52 16.69 2.24
CA THR A 238 3.82 16.17 1.05
C THR A 238 3.61 14.65 1.06
N ASN A 239 4.10 13.95 2.08
CA ASN A 239 4.05 12.50 2.15
C ASN A 239 2.62 11.93 2.03
N GLY A 240 2.38 11.12 0.99
CA GLY A 240 1.10 10.49 0.72
C GLY A 240 0.05 11.42 0.11
N LYS A 241 0.46 12.56 -0.43
CA LYS A 241 -0.42 13.59 -1.01
C LYS A 241 -0.31 13.65 -2.53
N ILE A 242 -1.30 14.29 -3.15
CA ILE A 242 -1.32 14.65 -4.56
C ILE A 242 -1.03 16.15 -4.66
N VAL A 243 0.07 16.52 -5.28
CA VAL A 243 0.65 17.87 -5.21
C VAL A 243 0.84 18.45 -6.60
N LEU A 244 0.35 19.67 -6.83
CA LEU A 244 0.69 20.46 -8.02
C LEU A 244 1.85 21.40 -7.69
N ILE A 245 2.85 21.48 -8.58
CA ILE A 245 4.00 22.38 -8.47
C ILE A 245 4.13 23.17 -9.77
N VAL A 246 4.09 24.50 -9.67
CA VAL A 246 4.28 25.39 -10.80
C VAL A 246 5.62 26.10 -10.70
N GLY A 247 6.50 25.85 -11.65
CA GLY A 247 7.87 26.38 -11.68
C GLY A 247 8.25 27.05 -13.00
N HIS A 248 9.53 26.98 -13.35
CA HIS A 248 10.12 27.61 -14.52
C HIS A 248 10.75 26.59 -15.46
N SER A 249 11.26 27.05 -16.64
CA SER A 249 11.87 26.15 -17.63
C SER A 249 13.03 25.32 -17.10
N ASN A 250 13.79 25.85 -16.15
CA ASN A 250 14.92 25.17 -15.50
C ASN A 250 14.51 24.50 -14.19
N THR A 251 13.78 25.19 -13.31
CA THR A 251 13.49 24.67 -11.97
C THR A 251 12.45 23.53 -11.95
N THR A 252 11.54 23.46 -12.94
CA THR A 252 10.57 22.36 -13.04
C THR A 252 11.27 21.01 -13.26
N PRO A 253 12.11 20.82 -14.32
CA PRO A 253 12.82 19.55 -14.48
C PRO A 253 13.87 19.30 -13.40
N GLN A 254 14.50 20.34 -12.85
CA GLN A 254 15.43 20.18 -11.71
C GLN A 254 14.70 19.64 -10.47
N PHE A 255 13.48 20.10 -10.21
CA PHE A 255 12.67 19.56 -9.12
C PHE A 255 12.30 18.08 -9.35
N VAL A 256 11.91 17.73 -10.58
CA VAL A 256 11.67 16.32 -10.96
C VAL A 256 12.91 15.46 -10.68
N ASN A 257 14.08 15.92 -11.13
CA ASN A 257 15.36 15.23 -10.91
C ASN A 257 15.67 15.08 -9.41
N SER A 258 15.43 16.12 -8.61
CA SER A 258 15.61 16.08 -7.16
C SER A 258 14.68 15.06 -6.47
N LEU A 259 13.42 14.99 -6.88
CA LEU A 259 12.46 13.99 -6.38
C LEU A 259 12.89 12.56 -6.72
N LEU A 260 13.41 12.36 -7.94
CA LEU A 260 13.91 11.05 -8.39
C LEU A 260 15.22 10.67 -7.71
N GLY A 261 16.05 11.66 -7.38
CA GLY A 261 17.43 11.45 -6.91
C GLY A 261 18.39 11.14 -8.06
N ASP A 262 18.01 11.40 -9.30
CA ASP A 262 18.77 11.16 -10.52
C ASP A 262 18.52 12.24 -11.57
N LYS A 263 19.53 12.57 -12.39
CA LYS A 263 19.39 13.52 -13.49
C LYS A 263 18.79 12.84 -14.72
N LYS A 264 17.48 13.00 -14.90
CA LYS A 264 16.73 12.42 -16.01
C LYS A 264 16.29 13.44 -17.07
N TYR A 265 16.01 14.67 -16.66
CA TYR A 265 15.46 15.70 -17.53
C TYR A 265 16.37 16.92 -17.59
N ASP A 266 16.55 17.45 -18.78
CA ASP A 266 17.21 18.74 -19.04
C ASP A 266 16.19 19.88 -18.99
N ASP A 267 16.69 21.13 -19.05
CA ASP A 267 15.86 22.33 -19.04
C ASP A 267 14.85 22.31 -20.20
N ILE A 268 13.65 22.81 -19.93
CA ILE A 268 12.58 22.93 -20.91
C ILE A 268 12.92 24.03 -21.91
N ALA A 269 12.75 23.77 -23.20
CA ALA A 269 12.92 24.77 -24.26
C ALA A 269 12.07 26.03 -24.01
N ASP A 270 12.58 27.20 -24.33
CA ASP A 270 11.98 28.49 -23.92
C ASP A 270 10.59 28.76 -24.55
N ASP A 271 10.29 28.12 -25.65
CA ASP A 271 9.00 28.16 -26.36
C ASP A 271 8.02 27.04 -25.91
N ASN A 272 8.45 26.14 -25.05
CA ASN A 272 7.63 25.04 -24.59
C ASN A 272 7.02 25.33 -23.20
N ASN A 273 5.68 25.50 -23.16
CA ASN A 273 4.88 25.63 -21.92
C ASN A 273 3.90 24.46 -21.74
N ALA A 274 4.05 23.38 -22.53
CA ALA A 274 3.09 22.28 -22.65
C ALA A 274 3.46 21.03 -21.82
N ASN A 275 4.67 20.95 -21.28
CA ASN A 275 5.11 19.77 -20.55
C ASN A 275 4.42 19.64 -19.18
N LEU A 276 3.86 18.45 -18.93
CA LEU A 276 3.38 17.98 -17.65
C LEU A 276 4.24 16.82 -17.19
N TYR A 277 4.97 16.99 -16.11
CA TYR A 277 5.70 15.91 -15.44
C TYR A 277 4.84 15.33 -14.33
N ILE A 278 4.72 14.00 -14.31
CA ILE A 278 4.06 13.25 -13.26
C ILE A 278 5.13 12.41 -12.57
N VAL A 279 5.36 12.64 -11.28
CA VAL A 279 6.35 11.93 -10.49
C VAL A 279 5.65 11.21 -9.34
N THR A 280 5.89 9.92 -9.24
CA THR A 280 5.37 9.10 -8.14
C THR A 280 6.52 8.69 -7.25
N VAL A 281 6.39 8.95 -5.95
CA VAL A 281 7.39 8.63 -4.92
C VAL A 281 6.75 7.79 -3.84
N SER A 282 7.30 6.61 -3.60
CA SER A 282 7.01 5.74 -2.47
C SER A 282 8.31 5.38 -1.75
N GLN A 283 8.22 4.68 -0.63
CA GLN A 283 9.41 4.27 0.13
C GLN A 283 10.41 3.45 -0.70
N ASN A 284 9.90 2.57 -1.59
CA ASN A 284 10.73 1.61 -2.32
C ASN A 284 10.80 1.89 -3.83
N SER A 285 10.11 2.91 -4.33
CA SER A 285 10.02 3.14 -5.77
C SER A 285 9.84 4.62 -6.08
N LYS A 286 10.52 5.09 -7.11
CA LYS A 286 10.35 6.41 -7.71
C LYS A 286 10.18 6.25 -9.21
N SER A 287 9.21 6.91 -9.79
CA SER A 287 8.99 6.88 -11.24
C SER A 287 8.57 8.24 -11.75
N SER A 288 8.76 8.49 -13.04
CA SER A 288 8.30 9.71 -13.68
C SER A 288 7.91 9.49 -15.13
N THR A 289 6.91 10.25 -15.57
CA THR A 289 6.46 10.35 -16.96
C THR A 289 6.33 11.82 -17.32
N VAL A 290 6.59 12.17 -18.58
CA VAL A 290 6.30 13.48 -19.14
C VAL A 290 5.26 13.34 -20.23
N LEU A 291 4.24 14.20 -20.20
CA LEU A 291 3.20 14.32 -21.21
C LEU A 291 3.29 15.72 -21.81
N VAL A 292 2.92 15.86 -23.08
CA VAL A 292 2.76 17.15 -23.74
C VAL A 292 1.27 17.44 -23.83
N VAL A 293 0.86 18.58 -23.30
CA VAL A 293 -0.53 19.02 -23.22
C VAL A 293 -0.69 20.29 -24.07
N ASP A 294 -1.39 20.16 -25.18
CA ASP A 294 -1.66 21.27 -26.11
C ASP A 294 -2.85 22.14 -25.68
#